data_5dec6229322327b2ce821b82f98840aa
#
_entry.id   5dec6229322327b2ce821b82f98840aa
#
_cell.length_a   1.000
_cell.length_b   1.000
_cell.length_c   1.000
_cell.angle_alpha   90.00
_cell.angle_beta   90.00
_cell.angle_gamma   90.00
#
_symmetry.space_group_name_H-M   'P 1'
#
loop_
_entity.id
_entity.type
_entity.pdbx_description
1 polymer ?
#
loop_
_entity_poly.entity_id
_entity_poly.type
_entity_poly.pdbx_seq_one_letter_code
_entity_poly.pdbx_strand_id
1 'polypeptide(L)'
;MEKYNLIIITPDQMRADYLGCYGHSTIGTKHIDALAQNGVRFKNMYCAAPLCGPSRCSFATSTYFSEHNHRNYWSTISPSVPNIVTSLKQAGYRTGMFGKNHLFTYSELPKLWDSLDEVCLGNYDGHPKYEHSYSSFTLEKDHPFNITHKLTTEAIQFVENSGEEPYFLWINYQDPHPAFCCPGPYDTMFDPSEIDVPESFYAYDSKSQPVKNEVFRVHSEMDQCTEDDLKKAIAHYMGQIRYVDDNVGRLCDALKENGQDKKTVILFFSDHGELLGDYRMTHKNPTFYECLSHIPAILVHPDGRWKNTVFGGLTEEVDMVPTLLEILGVQIPPTMVGRSWVQALDAGDDTGRDTILCEAGGGCPTCQEPIEGFTITAPHAPTSFGPGAMIRRGNLKLSVYADDLGELYDLEKDPHELHNLYHDDSYRAVRDEMTLLLLKRVMSVKVRDIHKLDWDYPQYPYDVRFEPLESFGAVLEDIRASGDYS
;
A
#
# COMPACT_ATOMS: atom_id res chain seq x y z
N MET A 1 -17.81 26.98 -12.66
CA MET A 1 -18.23 25.58 -12.58
C MET A 1 -18.39 25.24 -11.09
N GLU A 2 -19.42 24.51 -10.74
CA GLU A 2 -19.59 23.99 -9.40
C GLU A 2 -18.43 23.03 -9.10
N LYS A 3 -17.81 23.17 -7.93
CA LYS A 3 -16.68 22.33 -7.55
C LYS A 3 -17.19 21.00 -7.01
N TYR A 4 -16.60 19.90 -7.44
CA TYR A 4 -16.87 18.59 -6.84
C TYR A 4 -16.16 18.46 -5.50
N ASN A 5 -16.75 17.72 -4.56
CA ASN A 5 -16.08 17.22 -3.38
C ASN A 5 -15.18 16.04 -3.74
N LEU A 6 -14.22 15.75 -2.91
CA LEU A 6 -13.36 14.56 -3.03
C LEU A 6 -13.36 13.77 -1.74
N ILE A 7 -13.62 12.47 -1.85
CA ILE A 7 -13.35 11.49 -0.78
C ILE A 7 -12.32 10.49 -1.28
N ILE A 8 -11.26 10.31 -0.52
CA ILE A 8 -10.30 9.22 -0.72
C ILE A 8 -10.45 8.24 0.44
N ILE A 9 -10.58 6.96 0.12
CA ILE A 9 -10.69 5.86 1.07
C ILE A 9 -9.50 4.94 0.85
N THR A 10 -8.62 4.87 1.85
CA THR A 10 -7.39 4.07 1.79
C THR A 10 -7.37 3.05 2.93
N PRO A 11 -7.85 1.81 2.71
CA PRO A 11 -7.55 0.71 3.63
C PRO A 11 -6.05 0.37 3.53
N ASP A 12 -5.40 0.13 4.67
CA ASP A 12 -3.98 -0.22 4.75
C ASP A 12 -3.78 -1.70 4.44
N GLN A 13 -2.90 -2.00 3.51
CA GLN A 13 -2.45 -3.38 3.26
C GLN A 13 -3.53 -4.30 2.68
N MET A 14 -4.47 -3.74 1.88
CA MET A 14 -5.54 -4.51 1.27
C MET A 14 -5.15 -5.07 -0.10
N ARG A 15 -5.17 -6.38 -0.23
CA ARG A 15 -4.94 -7.11 -1.50
C ARG A 15 -6.09 -6.89 -2.48
N ALA A 16 -5.76 -6.74 -3.76
CA ALA A 16 -6.76 -6.62 -4.82
C ALA A 16 -7.54 -7.92 -5.00
N ASP A 17 -6.86 -9.06 -5.01
CA ASP A 17 -7.44 -10.39 -5.21
C ASP A 17 -8.38 -10.86 -4.09
N TYR A 18 -8.45 -10.12 -2.98
CA TYR A 18 -9.43 -10.33 -1.89
C TYR A 18 -10.69 -9.46 -2.02
N LEU A 19 -10.96 -8.88 -3.20
CA LEU A 19 -12.19 -8.13 -3.47
C LEU A 19 -13.05 -8.84 -4.53
N GLY A 20 -14.37 -8.84 -4.36
CA GLY A 20 -15.32 -9.47 -5.29
C GLY A 20 -15.19 -8.91 -6.71
N CYS A 21 -15.09 -7.59 -6.86
CA CYS A 21 -14.89 -6.94 -8.17
C CYS A 21 -13.54 -7.26 -8.83
N TYR A 22 -12.57 -7.81 -8.09
CA TYR A 22 -11.30 -8.32 -8.63
C TYR A 22 -11.28 -9.85 -8.78
N GLY A 23 -12.38 -10.53 -8.46
CA GLY A 23 -12.57 -11.95 -8.76
C GLY A 23 -12.63 -12.88 -7.54
N HIS A 24 -12.53 -12.38 -6.32
CA HIS A 24 -12.69 -13.22 -5.12
C HIS A 24 -14.14 -13.72 -4.98
N SER A 25 -14.34 -15.03 -5.05
CA SER A 25 -15.66 -15.63 -5.20
C SER A 25 -16.49 -15.67 -3.91
N THR A 26 -15.86 -15.65 -2.73
CA THR A 26 -16.52 -15.95 -1.46
C THR A 26 -16.58 -14.78 -0.48
N ILE A 27 -15.72 -13.78 -0.61
CA ILE A 27 -15.63 -12.69 0.37
C ILE A 27 -16.85 -11.76 0.40
N GLY A 28 -17.47 -11.51 -0.74
CA GLY A 28 -18.74 -10.77 -0.86
C GLY A 28 -18.65 -9.28 -0.50
N THR A 29 -17.70 -8.53 -1.02
CA THR A 29 -17.47 -7.09 -0.78
C THR A 29 -18.49 -6.21 -1.52
N LYS A 30 -19.76 -6.31 -1.17
CA LYS A 30 -20.90 -5.75 -1.92
C LYS A 30 -20.88 -4.23 -2.10
N HIS A 31 -20.32 -3.50 -1.15
CA HIS A 31 -20.30 -2.02 -1.18
C HIS A 31 -19.12 -1.50 -2.02
N ILE A 32 -17.94 -2.11 -1.88
CA ILE A 32 -16.77 -1.83 -2.73
C ILE A 32 -17.06 -2.26 -4.18
N ASP A 33 -17.71 -3.41 -4.37
CA ASP A 33 -18.14 -3.88 -5.69
C ASP A 33 -19.17 -2.92 -6.32
N ALA A 34 -20.04 -2.31 -5.50
CA ALA A 34 -20.96 -1.27 -5.97
C ALA A 34 -20.24 0.02 -6.40
N LEU A 35 -19.15 0.41 -5.74
CA LEU A 35 -18.29 1.50 -6.23
C LEU A 35 -17.72 1.15 -7.62
N ALA A 36 -17.20 -0.06 -7.81
CA ALA A 36 -16.69 -0.50 -9.11
C ALA A 36 -17.76 -0.51 -10.21
N GLN A 37 -18.99 -0.89 -9.88
CA GLN A 37 -20.13 -0.84 -10.79
C GLN A 37 -20.56 0.60 -11.15
N ASN A 38 -20.36 1.56 -10.26
CA ASN A 38 -20.72 2.95 -10.47
C ASN A 38 -19.56 3.84 -10.97
N GLY A 39 -18.38 3.27 -11.21
CA GLY A 39 -17.19 3.99 -11.64
C GLY A 39 -16.31 3.17 -12.58
N VAL A 40 -15.03 3.49 -12.58
CA VAL A 40 -13.98 2.74 -13.26
C VAL A 40 -13.13 1.97 -12.24
N ARG A 41 -12.91 0.70 -12.52
CA ARG A 41 -11.99 -0.17 -11.80
C ARG A 41 -10.70 -0.32 -12.61
N PHE A 42 -9.57 0.05 -12.03
CA PHE A 42 -8.26 -0.15 -12.64
C PHE A 42 -7.79 -1.59 -12.39
N LYS A 43 -7.78 -2.40 -13.45
CA LYS A 43 -7.47 -3.83 -13.34
C LYS A 43 -6.02 -4.09 -12.91
N ASN A 44 -5.10 -3.24 -13.38
CA ASN A 44 -3.65 -3.42 -13.20
C ASN A 44 -3.03 -2.16 -12.59
N MET A 45 -3.46 -1.79 -11.37
CA MET A 45 -2.90 -0.68 -10.60
C MET A 45 -1.76 -1.18 -9.72
N TYR A 46 -0.64 -0.46 -9.73
CA TYR A 46 0.54 -0.79 -8.94
C TYR A 46 0.91 0.33 -8.00
N CYS A 47 1.28 -0.02 -6.76
CA CYS A 47 1.90 0.93 -5.86
C CYS A 47 3.33 1.26 -6.30
N ALA A 48 3.80 2.45 -5.99
CA ALA A 48 5.18 2.86 -6.31
C ALA A 48 6.19 2.26 -5.31
N ALA A 49 5.71 1.86 -4.14
CA ALA A 49 6.51 1.17 -3.13
C ALA A 49 5.61 0.26 -2.26
N PRO A 50 5.98 -1.01 -1.99
CA PRO A 50 5.16 -1.92 -1.20
C PRO A 50 5.36 -1.71 0.32
N LEU A 51 5.22 -0.47 0.77
CA LEU A 51 5.38 -0.05 2.16
C LEU A 51 4.56 1.22 2.42
N CYS A 52 3.81 1.27 3.51
CA CYS A 52 2.79 2.29 3.78
C CYS A 52 3.28 3.75 3.64
N GLY A 53 4.34 4.14 4.36
CA GLY A 53 4.85 5.53 4.30
C GLY A 53 5.30 5.93 2.90
N PRO A 54 6.23 5.18 2.27
CA PRO A 54 6.69 5.44 0.91
C PRO A 54 5.56 5.46 -0.14
N SER A 55 4.65 4.49 -0.14
CA SER A 55 3.50 4.46 -1.05
C SER A 55 2.62 5.69 -0.87
N ARG A 56 2.19 5.98 0.37
CA ARG A 56 1.37 7.17 0.67
C ARG A 56 2.05 8.47 0.25
N CYS A 57 3.38 8.53 0.39
CA CYS A 57 4.17 9.66 -0.09
C CYS A 57 4.14 9.75 -1.62
N SER A 58 4.39 8.63 -2.32
CA SER A 58 4.33 8.55 -3.78
C SER A 58 2.95 8.96 -4.30
N PHE A 59 1.89 8.44 -3.69
CA PHE A 59 0.53 8.85 -4.02
C PHE A 59 0.34 10.36 -3.82
N ALA A 60 0.58 10.87 -2.60
CA ALA A 60 0.24 12.25 -2.24
C ALA A 60 1.00 13.28 -3.06
N THR A 61 2.28 13.02 -3.40
CA THR A 61 3.15 13.92 -4.15
C THR A 61 3.17 13.63 -5.65
N SER A 62 2.59 12.50 -6.08
CA SER A 62 2.71 12.00 -7.46
C SER A 62 4.18 11.94 -7.93
N THR A 63 5.05 11.39 -7.07
CA THR A 63 6.49 11.20 -7.33
C THR A 63 6.94 9.80 -6.95
N TYR A 64 8.05 9.33 -7.52
CA TYR A 64 8.55 7.99 -7.20
C TYR A 64 9.38 7.99 -5.92
N PHE A 65 9.53 6.81 -5.35
CA PHE A 65 10.32 6.54 -4.15
C PHE A 65 11.75 7.14 -4.22
N SER A 66 12.44 6.98 -5.34
CA SER A 66 13.77 7.55 -5.58
C SER A 66 13.79 9.07 -5.68
N GLU A 67 12.64 9.73 -6.00
CA GLU A 67 12.54 11.18 -6.07
C GLU A 67 12.31 11.80 -4.68
N HIS A 68 11.32 11.27 -3.93
CA HIS A 68 10.97 11.82 -2.62
C HIS A 68 11.84 11.29 -1.48
N ASN A 69 12.57 10.20 -1.68
CA ASN A 69 13.47 9.58 -0.70
C ASN A 69 12.84 9.27 0.69
N HIS A 70 11.52 9.17 0.74
CA HIS A 70 10.80 8.75 1.94
C HIS A 70 10.81 7.23 2.01
N ARG A 71 11.73 6.64 2.78
CA ARG A 71 12.10 5.23 2.69
C ARG A 71 11.50 4.34 3.76
N ASN A 72 10.89 4.92 4.79
CA ASN A 72 10.41 4.18 5.96
C ASN A 72 9.34 4.97 6.71
N TYR A 73 8.90 4.48 7.86
CA TYR A 73 7.89 5.13 8.73
C TYR A 73 8.42 6.31 9.55
N TRP A 74 9.74 6.49 9.59
CA TRP A 74 10.42 7.46 10.45
C TRP A 74 10.73 8.77 9.74
N SER A 75 10.65 8.79 8.43
CA SER A 75 10.76 10.01 7.64
C SER A 75 9.38 10.59 7.38
N THR A 76 9.31 11.89 7.18
CA THR A 76 8.10 12.63 6.82
C THR A 76 8.41 13.58 5.68
N ILE A 77 7.39 13.98 4.93
CA ILE A 77 7.56 14.99 3.89
C ILE A 77 7.23 16.38 4.44
N SER A 78 7.93 17.39 3.93
CA SER A 78 7.57 18.78 4.23
C SER A 78 6.27 19.15 3.52
N PRO A 79 5.31 19.84 4.16
CA PRO A 79 4.13 20.38 3.49
C PRO A 79 4.46 21.36 2.35
N SER A 80 5.69 21.88 2.29
CA SER A 80 6.15 22.72 1.17
C SER A 80 6.38 21.95 -0.12
N VAL A 81 6.54 20.63 -0.04
CA VAL A 81 6.54 19.75 -1.22
C VAL A 81 5.13 19.73 -1.80
N PRO A 82 4.95 20.05 -3.08
CA PRO A 82 3.64 20.01 -3.71
C PRO A 82 2.99 18.62 -3.55
N ASN A 83 1.79 18.60 -3.02
CA ASN A 83 1.04 17.38 -2.74
C ASN A 83 -0.47 17.66 -2.84
N ILE A 84 -1.27 16.61 -2.88
CA ILE A 84 -2.73 16.75 -3.03
C ILE A 84 -3.36 17.56 -1.90
N VAL A 85 -2.90 17.41 -0.64
CA VAL A 85 -3.48 18.08 0.52
C VAL A 85 -3.30 19.59 0.41
N THR A 86 -2.06 20.04 0.18
CA THR A 86 -1.76 21.47 0.04
C THR A 86 -2.38 22.06 -1.22
N SER A 87 -2.44 21.31 -2.33
CA SER A 87 -3.07 21.76 -3.57
C SER A 87 -4.57 22.02 -3.40
N LEU A 88 -5.28 21.11 -2.74
CA LEU A 88 -6.73 21.27 -2.50
C LEU A 88 -7.02 22.34 -1.44
N LYS A 89 -6.24 22.41 -0.37
CA LYS A 89 -6.37 23.48 0.62
C LYS A 89 -6.16 24.87 0.01
N GLN A 90 -5.14 25.04 -0.84
CA GLN A 90 -4.92 26.28 -1.60
C GLN A 90 -6.03 26.59 -2.58
N ALA A 91 -6.68 25.57 -3.13
CA ALA A 91 -7.85 25.72 -3.98
C ALA A 91 -9.15 26.04 -3.21
N GLY A 92 -9.09 26.18 -1.88
CA GLY A 92 -10.20 26.55 -1.02
C GLY A 92 -11.12 25.38 -0.66
N TYR A 93 -10.58 24.17 -0.58
CA TYR A 93 -11.31 23.01 -0.05
C TYR A 93 -11.19 22.98 1.48
N ARG A 94 -12.30 22.71 2.16
CA ARG A 94 -12.29 22.28 3.56
C ARG A 94 -11.68 20.88 3.64
N THR A 95 -10.73 20.66 4.54
CA THR A 95 -9.95 19.42 4.58
C THR A 95 -10.23 18.60 5.84
N GLY A 96 -10.43 17.29 5.67
CA GLY A 96 -10.60 16.34 6.76
C GLY A 96 -9.72 15.09 6.57
N MET A 97 -9.08 14.63 7.66
CA MET A 97 -8.34 13.37 7.68
C MET A 97 -8.72 12.57 8.90
N PHE A 98 -9.10 11.31 8.68
CA PHE A 98 -9.44 10.38 9.75
C PHE A 98 -8.66 9.09 9.56
N GLY A 99 -7.81 8.76 10.55
CA GLY A 99 -6.99 7.55 10.58
C GLY A 99 -5.50 7.79 10.34
N LYS A 100 -4.84 6.86 9.66
CA LYS A 100 -3.39 6.76 9.57
C LYS A 100 -2.75 7.89 8.75
N ASN A 101 -1.80 8.61 9.32
CA ASN A 101 -1.07 9.68 8.64
C ASN A 101 0.11 9.14 7.79
N HIS A 102 1.22 8.75 8.38
CA HIS A 102 2.45 8.30 7.72
C HIS A 102 3.01 9.21 6.60
N LEU A 103 2.66 10.49 6.62
CA LEU A 103 3.09 11.48 5.63
C LEU A 103 3.80 12.68 6.27
N PHE A 104 3.11 13.34 7.20
CA PHE A 104 3.53 14.61 7.77
C PHE A 104 3.88 14.48 9.24
N THR A 105 4.72 15.38 9.74
CA THR A 105 4.97 15.48 11.19
C THR A 105 3.70 15.86 11.94
N TYR A 106 3.58 15.41 13.17
CA TYR A 106 2.40 15.72 14.01
C TYR A 106 2.15 17.22 14.18
N SER A 107 3.22 18.03 14.22
CA SER A 107 3.14 19.49 14.32
C SER A 107 2.54 20.17 13.09
N GLU A 108 2.61 19.52 11.92
CA GLU A 108 2.05 20.05 10.69
C GLU A 108 0.57 19.64 10.46
N LEU A 109 0.14 18.54 11.05
CA LEU A 109 -1.22 18.02 10.83
C LEU A 109 -2.32 19.06 11.11
N PRO A 110 -2.32 19.81 12.24
CA PRO A 110 -3.36 20.81 12.50
C PRO A 110 -3.34 22.01 11.53
N LYS A 111 -2.25 22.22 10.79
CA LYS A 111 -2.15 23.28 9.79
C LYS A 111 -2.71 22.83 8.44
N LEU A 112 -2.66 21.52 8.17
CA LEU A 112 -3.08 20.92 6.92
C LEU A 112 -4.56 20.53 6.92
N TRP A 113 -5.09 20.14 8.07
CA TRP A 113 -6.42 19.57 8.19
C TRP A 113 -7.32 20.43 9.09
N ASP A 114 -8.50 20.78 8.58
CA ASP A 114 -9.50 21.56 9.31
C ASP A 114 -10.29 20.66 10.29
N SER A 115 -10.34 19.36 10.01
CA SER A 115 -10.83 18.30 10.90
C SER A 115 -9.88 17.12 10.87
N LEU A 116 -9.53 16.60 12.04
CA LEU A 116 -8.46 15.61 12.18
C LEU A 116 -8.74 14.65 13.33
N ASP A 117 -8.71 13.35 13.07
CA ASP A 117 -8.46 12.31 14.08
C ASP A 117 -7.39 11.35 13.56
N GLU A 118 -6.16 11.55 14.03
CA GLU A 118 -5.03 10.74 13.61
C GLU A 118 -4.89 9.52 14.52
N VAL A 119 -4.87 8.36 13.90
CA VAL A 119 -4.68 7.07 14.57
C VAL A 119 -3.56 6.32 13.85
N CYS A 120 -2.48 6.05 14.55
CA CYS A 120 -1.37 5.28 14.02
C CYS A 120 -1.07 4.08 14.91
N LEU A 121 -0.60 2.98 14.30
CA LEU A 121 -0.08 1.82 15.02
C LEU A 121 0.94 2.25 16.08
N GLY A 122 0.72 1.83 17.34
CA GLY A 122 1.58 2.14 18.47
C GLY A 122 1.21 3.41 19.27
N ASN A 123 0.38 4.31 18.73
CA ASN A 123 -0.10 5.51 19.44
C ASN A 123 -1.49 5.32 20.06
N TYR A 124 -2.00 4.10 20.05
CA TYR A 124 -3.37 3.80 20.42
C TYR A 124 -3.39 2.93 21.68
N ASP A 125 -3.99 3.44 22.75
CA ASP A 125 -4.22 2.66 23.97
C ASP A 125 -5.16 1.47 23.62
N GLY A 126 -4.68 0.26 23.83
CA GLY A 126 -5.41 -0.95 23.51
C GLY A 126 -5.06 -1.56 22.15
N HIS A 127 -4.01 -1.08 21.46
CA HIS A 127 -3.49 -1.80 20.29
C HIS A 127 -3.21 -3.26 20.67
N PRO A 128 -3.80 -4.23 19.94
CA PRO A 128 -3.60 -5.62 20.26
C PRO A 128 -2.12 -5.97 20.09
N LYS A 129 -1.54 -6.50 21.16
CA LYS A 129 -0.20 -7.10 21.05
C LYS A 129 -0.35 -8.44 20.38
N TYR A 130 0.25 -8.61 19.21
CA TYR A 130 0.36 -9.92 18.61
C TYR A 130 1.72 -10.53 18.95
N GLU A 131 1.69 -11.82 19.35
CA GLU A 131 2.88 -12.56 19.75
C GLU A 131 3.67 -12.99 18.51
N HIS A 132 2.97 -13.31 17.41
CA HIS A 132 3.51 -13.76 16.13
C HIS A 132 2.96 -12.94 14.96
N SER A 133 3.68 -12.90 13.85
CA SER A 133 3.28 -12.16 12.65
C SER A 133 1.95 -12.65 12.03
N TYR A 134 1.55 -13.88 12.33
CA TYR A 134 0.30 -14.51 11.91
C TYR A 134 -0.77 -14.52 13.00
N SER A 135 -0.55 -13.83 14.13
CA SER A 135 -1.54 -13.80 15.22
C SER A 135 -2.88 -13.28 14.77
N SER A 136 -3.93 -13.99 15.13
CA SER A 136 -5.31 -13.64 14.85
C SER A 136 -6.16 -13.78 16.11
N PHE A 137 -7.09 -12.84 16.33
CA PHE A 137 -7.96 -12.86 17.50
C PHE A 137 -9.23 -12.01 17.29
N THR A 138 -10.24 -12.28 18.12
CA THR A 138 -11.48 -11.52 18.16
C THR A 138 -11.30 -10.24 18.98
N LEU A 139 -11.77 -9.10 18.45
CA LEU A 139 -11.90 -7.88 19.22
C LEU A 139 -13.23 -7.87 19.99
N GLU A 140 -13.20 -7.47 21.26
CA GLU A 140 -14.43 -7.17 21.99
C GLU A 140 -15.14 -5.99 21.29
N LYS A 141 -16.50 -6.01 21.30
CA LYS A 141 -17.31 -5.01 20.59
C LYS A 141 -16.94 -3.57 20.94
N ASP A 142 -16.64 -3.32 22.21
CA ASP A 142 -16.31 -2.00 22.74
C ASP A 142 -14.79 -1.79 22.87
N HIS A 143 -13.97 -2.66 22.22
CA HIS A 143 -12.53 -2.53 22.27
C HIS A 143 -12.07 -1.21 21.64
N PRO A 144 -11.18 -0.45 22.30
CA PRO A 144 -10.69 0.83 21.76
C PRO A 144 -10.10 0.74 20.36
N PHE A 145 -9.57 -0.43 19.98
CA PHE A 145 -9.02 -0.69 18.65
C PHE A 145 -10.07 -0.93 17.54
N ASN A 146 -11.35 -0.89 17.87
CA ASN A 146 -12.44 -0.93 16.88
C ASN A 146 -12.55 0.43 16.15
N ILE A 147 -11.44 0.84 15.50
CA ILE A 147 -11.26 2.19 14.98
C ILE A 147 -11.95 2.43 13.66
N THR A 148 -12.09 1.42 12.79
CA THR A 148 -12.71 1.56 11.46
C THR A 148 -14.12 2.11 11.55
N HIS A 149 -14.92 1.62 12.50
CA HIS A 149 -16.27 2.15 12.74
C HIS A 149 -16.26 3.59 13.26
N LYS A 150 -15.35 3.91 14.19
CA LYS A 150 -15.18 5.26 14.76
C LYS A 150 -14.82 6.25 13.66
N LEU A 151 -13.77 5.97 12.89
CA LEU A 151 -13.29 6.83 11.82
C LEU A 151 -14.37 7.08 10.75
N THR A 152 -15.15 6.05 10.41
CA THR A 152 -16.29 6.19 9.50
C THR A 152 -17.37 7.11 10.06
N THR A 153 -17.68 6.99 11.35
CA THR A 153 -18.66 7.87 12.01
C THR A 153 -18.20 9.32 11.99
N GLU A 154 -16.94 9.60 12.26
CA GLU A 154 -16.36 10.94 12.21
C GLU A 154 -16.31 11.50 10.77
N ALA A 155 -16.00 10.64 9.80
CA ALA A 155 -16.06 10.99 8.39
C ALA A 155 -17.49 11.38 7.94
N ILE A 156 -18.50 10.64 8.38
CA ILE A 156 -19.92 10.97 8.12
C ILE A 156 -20.28 12.32 8.77
N GLN A 157 -19.91 12.54 10.03
CA GLN A 157 -20.15 13.82 10.70
C GLN A 157 -19.44 14.99 9.99
N PHE A 158 -18.22 14.76 9.46
CA PHE A 158 -17.53 15.77 8.68
C PHE A 158 -18.30 16.14 7.42
N VAL A 159 -18.80 15.15 6.68
CA VAL A 159 -19.62 15.34 5.48
C VAL A 159 -20.90 16.09 5.79
N GLU A 160 -21.65 15.67 6.82
CA GLU A 160 -22.91 16.30 7.26
C GLU A 160 -22.72 17.77 7.65
N ASN A 161 -21.58 18.10 8.25
CA ASN A 161 -21.26 19.46 8.70
C ASN A 161 -20.48 20.31 7.67
N SER A 162 -20.31 19.83 6.41
CA SER A 162 -19.55 20.56 5.39
C SER A 162 -20.33 21.68 4.69
N GLY A 163 -21.65 21.68 4.79
CA GLY A 163 -22.50 22.72 4.16
C GLY A 163 -22.34 22.73 2.63
N GLU A 164 -22.22 23.95 2.06
CA GLU A 164 -22.05 24.17 0.63
C GLU A 164 -20.59 24.27 0.17
N GLU A 165 -19.63 24.31 1.11
CA GLU A 165 -18.21 24.42 0.79
C GLU A 165 -17.68 23.10 0.20
N PRO A 166 -16.86 23.17 -0.88
CA PRO A 166 -16.22 21.97 -1.39
C PRO A 166 -15.27 21.41 -0.35
N TYR A 167 -15.28 20.10 -0.18
CA TYR A 167 -14.41 19.44 0.79
C TYR A 167 -13.53 18.36 0.17
N PHE A 168 -12.40 18.14 0.82
CA PHE A 168 -11.52 17.01 0.62
C PHE A 168 -11.46 16.21 1.93
N LEU A 169 -11.90 14.97 1.86
CA LEU A 169 -11.89 14.02 2.97
C LEU A 169 -10.98 12.84 2.63
N TRP A 170 -10.01 12.55 3.48
CA TRP A 170 -9.15 11.37 3.36
C TRP A 170 -9.37 10.44 4.55
N ILE A 171 -9.97 9.28 4.31
CA ILE A 171 -10.19 8.25 5.32
C ILE A 171 -9.10 7.18 5.13
N ASN A 172 -8.30 7.00 6.16
CA ASN A 172 -7.14 6.10 6.18
C ASN A 172 -7.39 4.98 7.19
N TYR A 173 -8.08 3.91 6.77
CA TYR A 173 -8.34 2.78 7.64
C TYR A 173 -7.08 2.01 7.99
N GLN A 174 -6.99 1.52 9.24
CA GLN A 174 -5.97 0.57 9.65
C GLN A 174 -6.24 -0.81 9.05
N ASP A 175 -7.51 -1.26 9.08
CA ASP A 175 -7.88 -2.55 8.53
C ASP A 175 -7.68 -2.59 7.00
N PRO A 176 -7.24 -3.74 6.47
CA PRO A 176 -6.96 -5.02 7.12
C PRO A 176 -5.49 -5.25 7.55
N HIS A 177 -4.71 -4.19 7.83
CA HIS A 177 -3.34 -4.33 8.34
C HIS A 177 -3.28 -5.23 9.59
N PRO A 178 -2.31 -6.13 9.74
CA PRO A 178 -2.12 -6.92 10.96
C PRO A 178 -1.98 -6.04 12.24
N ALA A 179 -2.34 -6.51 13.42
CA ALA A 179 -2.80 -7.88 13.74
C ALA A 179 -4.12 -8.23 13.04
N PHE A 180 -4.28 -9.50 12.64
CA PHE A 180 -5.50 -9.97 11.99
C PHE A 180 -6.62 -10.10 13.03
N CYS A 181 -7.36 -9.03 13.25
CA CYS A 181 -8.36 -8.95 14.30
C CYS A 181 -9.54 -8.09 13.89
N CYS A 182 -10.73 -8.55 14.19
CA CYS A 182 -11.98 -7.84 13.91
C CYS A 182 -13.03 -8.14 14.98
N PRO A 183 -14.03 -7.24 15.14
CA PRO A 183 -15.12 -7.50 16.07
C PRO A 183 -16.11 -8.51 15.49
N GLY A 184 -16.90 -9.14 16.36
CA GLY A 184 -18.04 -9.92 15.90
C GLY A 184 -19.07 -9.05 15.14
N PRO A 185 -19.71 -9.58 14.10
CA PRO A 185 -19.67 -10.98 13.62
C PRO A 185 -18.57 -11.30 12.59
N TYR A 186 -17.68 -10.37 12.28
CA TYR A 186 -16.68 -10.51 11.21
C TYR A 186 -15.58 -11.53 11.57
N ASP A 187 -15.29 -11.70 12.86
CA ASP A 187 -14.31 -12.64 13.42
C ASP A 187 -14.63 -14.13 13.16
N THR A 188 -15.91 -14.44 12.98
CA THR A 188 -16.41 -15.80 12.74
C THR A 188 -17.15 -15.95 11.41
N MET A 189 -17.07 -14.93 10.55
CA MET A 189 -17.80 -14.90 9.28
C MET A 189 -17.27 -15.93 8.29
N PHE A 190 -15.99 -16.25 8.35
CA PHE A 190 -15.33 -17.21 7.47
C PHE A 190 -14.80 -18.38 8.29
N ASP A 191 -15.16 -19.61 7.90
CA ASP A 191 -14.68 -20.82 8.56
C ASP A 191 -13.23 -21.10 8.11
N PRO A 192 -12.24 -21.12 9.03
CA PRO A 192 -10.86 -21.43 8.68
C PRO A 192 -10.69 -22.79 7.97
N SER A 193 -11.57 -23.76 8.23
CA SER A 193 -11.50 -25.07 7.59
C SER A 193 -11.85 -25.05 6.10
N GLU A 194 -12.52 -24.00 5.63
CA GLU A 194 -12.89 -23.78 4.21
C GLU A 194 -11.92 -22.83 3.48
N ILE A 195 -10.86 -22.35 4.16
CA ILE A 195 -9.86 -21.45 3.59
C ILE A 195 -8.77 -22.22 2.87
N ASP A 196 -8.51 -21.84 1.64
CA ASP A 196 -7.34 -22.32 0.88
C ASP A 196 -6.10 -21.49 1.25
N VAL A 197 -4.99 -22.17 1.50
CA VAL A 197 -3.68 -21.56 1.69
C VAL A 197 -3.06 -21.27 0.32
N PRO A 198 -2.35 -20.16 0.11
CA PRO A 198 -1.70 -19.86 -1.15
C PRO A 198 -0.81 -20.99 -1.67
N GLU A 199 -0.83 -21.24 -2.97
CA GLU A 199 -0.01 -22.29 -3.62
C GLU A 199 1.49 -22.07 -3.35
N SER A 200 1.93 -20.82 -3.33
CA SER A 200 3.30 -20.41 -3.03
C SER A 200 3.77 -20.79 -1.61
N PHE A 201 2.84 -21.00 -0.66
CA PHE A 201 3.18 -21.52 0.67
C PHE A 201 3.76 -22.94 0.60
N TYR A 202 3.22 -23.79 -0.29
CA TYR A 202 3.70 -25.16 -0.45
C TYR A 202 4.88 -25.25 -1.43
N ALA A 203 4.91 -24.37 -2.44
CA ALA A 203 5.95 -24.34 -3.46
C ALA A 203 7.21 -23.59 -3.03
N TYR A 204 7.26 -23.04 -1.78
CA TYR A 204 8.40 -22.28 -1.29
C TYR A 204 9.70 -23.11 -1.33
N ASP A 205 10.70 -22.57 -2.04
CA ASP A 205 12.06 -23.09 -2.07
C ASP A 205 13.05 -21.95 -1.81
N SER A 206 13.70 -21.99 -0.65
CA SER A 206 14.66 -20.98 -0.20
C SER A 206 15.85 -20.79 -1.16
N LYS A 207 16.15 -21.77 -2.01
CA LYS A 207 17.26 -21.70 -2.98
C LYS A 207 16.91 -20.90 -4.24
N SER A 208 15.63 -20.80 -4.58
CA SER A 208 15.15 -20.06 -5.74
C SER A 208 14.66 -18.64 -5.41
N GLN A 209 14.64 -18.30 -4.13
CA GLN A 209 14.14 -17.02 -3.63
C GLN A 209 15.28 -16.08 -3.20
N PRO A 210 15.08 -14.76 -3.21
CA PRO A 210 16.00 -13.82 -2.58
C PRO A 210 16.30 -14.19 -1.13
N VAL A 211 17.56 -14.09 -0.71
CA VAL A 211 18.00 -14.44 0.67
C VAL A 211 17.23 -13.63 1.73
N LYS A 212 16.86 -12.39 1.41
CA LYS A 212 16.06 -11.55 2.29
C LYS A 212 14.69 -12.15 2.63
N ASN A 213 14.10 -12.95 1.74
CA ASN A 213 12.83 -13.63 2.02
C ASN A 213 13.00 -14.66 3.14
N GLU A 214 14.10 -15.42 3.12
CA GLU A 214 14.39 -16.39 4.18
C GLU A 214 14.67 -15.68 5.51
N VAL A 215 15.45 -14.61 5.48
CA VAL A 215 15.69 -13.78 6.67
C VAL A 215 14.39 -13.22 7.22
N PHE A 216 13.52 -12.69 6.36
CA PHE A 216 12.22 -12.15 6.78
C PHE A 216 11.30 -13.25 7.34
N ARG A 217 11.25 -14.42 6.71
CA ARG A 217 10.46 -15.57 7.14
C ARG A 217 10.85 -16.03 8.56
N VAL A 218 12.15 -16.13 8.82
CA VAL A 218 12.65 -16.52 10.15
C VAL A 218 12.38 -15.43 11.20
N HIS A 219 12.63 -14.17 10.86
CA HIS A 219 12.37 -13.04 11.77
C HIS A 219 10.90 -12.83 12.10
N SER A 220 10.01 -13.15 11.17
CA SER A 220 8.56 -13.10 11.38
C SER A 220 7.99 -14.38 11.98
N GLU A 221 8.86 -15.32 12.42
CA GLU A 221 8.52 -16.59 13.08
C GLU A 221 7.60 -17.51 12.24
N MET A 222 7.60 -17.31 10.91
CA MET A 222 6.79 -18.10 9.99
C MET A 222 7.25 -19.56 9.84
N ASP A 223 8.41 -19.91 10.35
CA ASP A 223 8.86 -21.28 10.52
C ASP A 223 8.06 -22.05 11.60
N GLN A 224 7.44 -21.34 12.54
CA GLN A 224 6.59 -21.89 13.59
C GLN A 224 5.08 -21.88 13.18
N CYS A 225 4.71 -21.14 12.13
CA CYS A 225 3.34 -21.01 11.67
C CYS A 225 2.83 -22.33 11.08
N THR A 226 1.77 -22.87 11.67
CA THR A 226 1.08 -24.03 11.11
C THR A 226 0.08 -23.59 10.02
N GLU A 227 -0.33 -24.55 9.19
CA GLU A 227 -1.39 -24.29 8.19
C GLU A 227 -2.70 -23.81 8.86
N ASP A 228 -3.05 -24.38 10.01
CA ASP A 228 -4.26 -23.99 10.75
C ASP A 228 -4.15 -22.58 11.31
N ASP A 229 -2.98 -22.14 11.74
CA ASP A 229 -2.78 -20.76 12.20
C ASP A 229 -2.90 -19.78 11.04
N LEU A 230 -2.32 -20.12 9.88
CA LEU A 230 -2.43 -19.31 8.68
C LEU A 230 -3.87 -19.21 8.18
N LYS A 231 -4.63 -20.32 8.16
CA LYS A 231 -6.05 -20.32 7.79
C LYS A 231 -6.89 -19.43 8.69
N LYS A 232 -6.61 -19.42 10.00
CA LYS A 232 -7.25 -18.48 10.94
C LYS A 232 -6.89 -17.03 10.63
N ALA A 233 -5.60 -16.76 10.36
CA ALA A 233 -5.15 -15.42 9.99
C ALA A 233 -5.84 -14.92 8.71
N ILE A 234 -5.93 -15.77 7.67
CA ILE A 234 -6.63 -15.46 6.42
C ILE A 234 -8.14 -15.21 6.68
N ALA A 235 -8.80 -16.06 7.47
CA ALA A 235 -10.19 -15.88 7.80
C ALA A 235 -10.47 -14.53 8.49
N HIS A 236 -9.61 -14.12 9.44
CA HIS A 236 -9.71 -12.82 10.10
C HIS A 236 -9.37 -11.65 9.16
N TYR A 237 -8.38 -11.79 8.27
CA TYR A 237 -8.09 -10.81 7.23
C TYR A 237 -9.29 -10.57 6.32
N MET A 238 -9.96 -11.65 5.90
CA MET A 238 -11.24 -11.56 5.16
C MET A 238 -12.33 -10.87 5.99
N GLY A 239 -12.39 -11.17 7.28
CA GLY A 239 -13.30 -10.50 8.23
C GLY A 239 -13.04 -8.99 8.31
N GLN A 240 -11.78 -8.57 8.43
CA GLN A 240 -11.39 -7.15 8.42
C GLN A 240 -11.79 -6.46 7.11
N ILE A 241 -11.60 -7.11 5.96
CA ILE A 241 -12.04 -6.57 4.65
C ILE A 241 -13.55 -6.40 4.60
N ARG A 242 -14.31 -7.38 5.09
CA ARG A 242 -15.77 -7.27 5.20
C ARG A 242 -16.21 -6.15 6.13
N TYR A 243 -15.48 -5.95 7.21
CA TYR A 243 -15.72 -4.85 8.14
C TYR A 243 -15.47 -3.49 7.49
N VAL A 244 -14.39 -3.34 6.69
CA VAL A 244 -14.16 -2.15 5.87
C VAL A 244 -15.27 -1.96 4.84
N ASP A 245 -15.68 -3.02 4.14
CA ASP A 245 -16.75 -2.97 3.12
C ASP A 245 -18.06 -2.42 3.68
N ASP A 246 -18.51 -2.94 4.83
CA ASP A 246 -19.74 -2.47 5.46
C ASP A 246 -19.62 -1.00 5.94
N ASN A 247 -18.42 -0.54 6.34
CA ASN A 247 -18.18 0.85 6.70
C ASN A 247 -18.12 1.77 5.48
N VAL A 248 -17.60 1.31 4.34
CA VAL A 248 -17.72 2.01 3.05
C VAL A 248 -19.19 2.15 2.67
N GLY A 249 -20.00 1.12 2.90
CA GLY A 249 -21.45 1.17 2.71
C GLY A 249 -22.13 2.27 3.53
N ARG A 250 -21.82 2.34 4.83
CA ARG A 250 -22.35 3.38 5.74
C ARG A 250 -22.03 4.80 5.22
N LEU A 251 -20.78 5.02 4.78
CA LEU A 251 -20.38 6.32 4.24
C LEU A 251 -21.15 6.66 2.93
N CYS A 252 -21.26 5.70 2.01
CA CYS A 252 -21.99 5.88 0.76
C CYS A 252 -23.49 6.15 0.99
N ASP A 253 -24.09 5.50 1.98
CA ASP A 253 -25.50 5.74 2.32
C ASP A 253 -25.69 7.13 2.94
N ALA A 254 -24.83 7.57 3.83
CA ALA A 254 -24.84 8.93 4.36
C ALA A 254 -24.69 9.99 3.26
N LEU A 255 -23.81 9.78 2.27
CA LEU A 255 -23.69 10.67 1.11
C LEU A 255 -24.99 10.79 0.32
N LYS A 256 -25.70 9.68 0.09
CA LYS A 256 -27.00 9.66 -0.59
C LYS A 256 -28.07 10.36 0.22
N GLU A 257 -28.18 10.09 1.52
CA GLU A 257 -29.15 10.69 2.43
C GLU A 257 -29.01 12.22 2.48
N ASN A 258 -27.77 12.72 2.40
CA ASN A 258 -27.46 14.14 2.40
C ASN A 258 -27.43 14.77 0.98
N GLY A 259 -27.69 13.99 -0.08
CA GLY A 259 -27.63 14.45 -1.47
C GLY A 259 -26.24 14.85 -1.96
N GLN A 260 -25.19 14.42 -1.24
CA GLN A 260 -23.79 14.71 -1.55
C GLN A 260 -23.20 13.74 -2.59
N ASP A 261 -23.82 12.59 -2.80
CA ASP A 261 -23.43 11.58 -3.79
C ASP A 261 -23.35 12.15 -5.23
N LYS A 262 -24.19 13.14 -5.54
CA LYS A 262 -24.25 13.79 -6.86
C LYS A 262 -23.14 14.81 -7.12
N LYS A 263 -22.35 15.13 -6.12
CA LYS A 263 -21.26 16.12 -6.24
C LYS A 263 -19.94 15.65 -5.61
N THR A 264 -19.82 14.37 -5.29
CA THR A 264 -18.63 13.81 -4.63
C THR A 264 -17.94 12.80 -5.53
N VAL A 265 -16.68 13.07 -5.86
CA VAL A 265 -15.76 12.12 -6.48
C VAL A 265 -15.23 11.20 -5.37
N ILE A 266 -15.22 9.89 -5.60
CA ILE A 266 -14.71 8.92 -4.65
C ILE A 266 -13.55 8.14 -5.29
N LEU A 267 -12.39 8.12 -4.64
CA LEU A 267 -11.30 7.20 -4.93
C LEU A 267 -11.19 6.20 -3.78
N PHE A 268 -11.34 4.92 -4.10
CA PHE A 268 -11.01 3.81 -3.21
C PHE A 268 -9.74 3.14 -3.73
N PHE A 269 -8.69 3.05 -2.92
CA PHE A 269 -7.45 2.32 -3.27
C PHE A 269 -6.71 1.89 -2.02
N SER A 270 -5.87 0.84 -2.12
CA SER A 270 -4.94 0.44 -1.05
C SER A 270 -3.54 0.98 -1.31
N ASP A 271 -2.80 1.24 -0.25
CA ASP A 271 -1.40 1.69 -0.34
C ASP A 271 -0.44 0.58 -0.78
N HIS A 272 -0.67 -0.66 -0.38
CA HIS A 272 0.03 -1.89 -0.82
C HIS A 272 -0.79 -3.10 -0.41
N GLY A 273 -0.32 -4.29 -0.81
CA GLY A 273 -0.94 -5.56 -0.44
C GLY A 273 -0.32 -6.22 0.80
N GLU A 274 -0.53 -7.51 0.95
CA GLU A 274 -0.17 -8.36 2.09
C GLU A 274 0.35 -9.71 1.56
N LEU A 275 1.42 -10.25 2.14
CA LEU A 275 1.92 -11.58 1.79
C LEU A 275 0.95 -12.69 2.21
N LEU A 276 0.34 -12.60 3.38
CA LEU A 276 -0.74 -13.46 3.87
C LEU A 276 -0.50 -14.96 3.65
N GLY A 277 0.73 -15.41 3.86
CA GLY A 277 1.15 -16.80 3.67
C GLY A 277 1.86 -17.08 2.34
N ASP A 278 1.76 -16.19 1.35
CA ASP A 278 2.55 -16.32 0.13
C ASP A 278 4.03 -16.45 0.48
N TYR A 279 4.69 -17.40 -0.15
CA TYR A 279 6.11 -17.75 0.07
C TYR A 279 6.46 -18.02 1.55
N ARG A 280 5.49 -18.52 2.34
CA ARG A 280 5.61 -18.73 3.79
C ARG A 280 5.96 -17.46 4.54
N MET A 281 5.41 -16.33 4.14
CA MET A 281 5.59 -15.03 4.79
C MET A 281 4.23 -14.37 5.06
N THR A 282 4.19 -13.44 6.00
CA THR A 282 3.07 -12.53 6.27
C THR A 282 3.57 -11.10 6.28
N HIS A 283 2.67 -10.12 6.36
CA HIS A 283 2.99 -8.70 6.30
C HIS A 283 3.57 -8.28 4.94
N LYS A 284 4.53 -7.38 4.95
CA LYS A 284 5.24 -6.84 3.79
C LYS A 284 6.73 -6.78 4.04
N ASN A 285 7.48 -7.04 3.01
CA ASN A 285 8.93 -6.89 2.97
C ASN A 285 9.31 -6.11 1.68
N PRO A 286 10.55 -5.72 1.48
CA PRO A 286 10.99 -5.00 0.28
C PRO A 286 11.15 -5.93 -0.93
N THR A 287 10.12 -6.72 -1.23
CA THR A 287 9.94 -7.52 -2.47
C THR A 287 8.73 -7.02 -3.25
N PHE A 288 8.56 -7.48 -4.48
CA PHE A 288 7.60 -6.88 -5.41
C PHE A 288 6.56 -7.87 -5.92
N TYR A 289 6.26 -8.93 -5.17
CA TYR A 289 5.23 -9.91 -5.55
C TYR A 289 3.90 -9.24 -5.85
N GLU A 290 3.11 -9.86 -6.74
CA GLU A 290 1.78 -9.34 -7.10
C GLU A 290 0.90 -9.12 -5.87
N CYS A 291 0.95 -10.02 -4.90
CA CYS A 291 0.21 -9.88 -3.63
C CYS A 291 0.58 -8.62 -2.83
N LEU A 292 1.75 -8.01 -3.07
CA LEU A 292 2.22 -6.78 -2.41
C LEU A 292 2.07 -5.54 -3.28
N SER A 293 2.45 -5.63 -4.57
CA SER A 293 2.60 -4.46 -5.44
C SER A 293 1.37 -4.16 -6.27
N HIS A 294 0.54 -5.16 -6.60
CA HIS A 294 -0.71 -4.99 -7.30
C HIS A 294 -1.82 -4.63 -6.32
N ILE A 295 -2.36 -3.42 -6.42
CA ILE A 295 -3.32 -2.86 -5.49
C ILE A 295 -4.70 -2.65 -6.12
N PRO A 296 -5.79 -2.71 -5.36
CA PRO A 296 -7.10 -2.30 -5.84
C PRO A 296 -7.16 -0.79 -6.03
N ALA A 297 -7.82 -0.32 -7.09
CA ALA A 297 -8.16 1.08 -7.29
C ALA A 297 -9.47 1.23 -8.05
N ILE A 298 -10.38 2.03 -7.50
CA ILE A 298 -11.71 2.30 -8.04
C ILE A 298 -11.98 3.80 -7.96
N LEU A 299 -12.34 4.42 -9.08
CA LEU A 299 -12.66 5.85 -9.15
C LEU A 299 -14.11 6.04 -9.59
N VAL A 300 -14.90 6.73 -8.77
CA VAL A 300 -16.30 7.03 -9.02
C VAL A 300 -16.45 8.52 -9.29
N HIS A 301 -17.07 8.88 -10.43
CA HIS A 301 -17.42 10.26 -10.76
C HIS A 301 -18.92 10.48 -10.55
N PRO A 302 -19.34 11.59 -9.91
CA PRO A 302 -20.74 11.78 -9.50
C PRO A 302 -21.75 11.96 -10.67
N ASP A 303 -21.30 12.32 -11.85
CA ASP A 303 -22.16 12.40 -13.05
C ASP A 303 -22.39 11.06 -13.74
N GLY A 304 -21.77 9.99 -13.22
CA GLY A 304 -21.91 8.63 -13.73
C GLY A 304 -21.05 8.34 -14.96
N ARG A 305 -20.11 9.24 -15.36
CA ARG A 305 -19.11 8.91 -16.38
C ARG A 305 -18.27 7.74 -15.89
N TRP A 306 -17.79 6.92 -16.82
CA TRP A 306 -16.98 5.72 -16.57
C TRP A 306 -17.69 4.62 -15.74
N LYS A 307 -19.04 4.70 -15.65
CA LYS A 307 -19.82 3.69 -14.93
C LYS A 307 -19.60 2.30 -15.53
N ASN A 308 -19.37 1.30 -14.67
CA ASN A 308 -19.14 -0.10 -15.03
C ASN A 308 -17.98 -0.28 -16.03
N THR A 309 -16.95 0.57 -15.94
CA THR A 309 -15.77 0.50 -16.79
C THR A 309 -14.66 -0.29 -16.10
N VAL A 310 -13.96 -1.11 -16.86
CA VAL A 310 -12.71 -1.74 -16.44
C VAL A 310 -11.59 -1.15 -17.28
N PHE A 311 -10.66 -0.46 -16.63
CA PHE A 311 -9.44 0.00 -17.29
C PHE A 311 -8.41 -1.14 -17.24
N GLY A 312 -8.14 -1.75 -18.41
CA GLY A 312 -7.31 -2.97 -18.54
C GLY A 312 -5.81 -2.72 -18.59
N GLY A 313 -5.41 -1.49 -18.93
CA GLY A 313 -4.00 -1.13 -19.09
C GLY A 313 -3.23 -1.04 -17.75
N LEU A 314 -1.90 -1.05 -17.86
CA LEU A 314 -1.02 -0.87 -16.70
C LEU A 314 -1.12 0.57 -16.15
N THR A 315 -1.27 0.73 -14.85
CA THR A 315 -1.38 2.02 -14.15
C THR A 315 -0.55 2.04 -12.88
N GLU A 316 -0.12 3.21 -12.48
CA GLU A 316 0.65 3.45 -11.26
C GLU A 316 -0.09 4.39 -10.31
N GLU A 317 0.05 4.21 -9.01
CA GLU A 317 -0.61 5.08 -8.01
C GLU A 317 -0.23 6.56 -8.15
N VAL A 318 0.96 6.86 -8.65
CA VAL A 318 1.42 8.24 -8.91
C VAL A 318 0.55 8.99 -9.93
N ASP A 319 -0.24 8.27 -10.74
CA ASP A 319 -1.15 8.83 -11.74
C ASP A 319 -2.47 9.32 -11.13
N MET A 320 -2.80 8.85 -9.94
CA MET A 320 -4.13 9.11 -9.37
C MET A 320 -4.30 10.59 -8.98
N VAL A 321 -3.30 11.21 -8.36
CA VAL A 321 -3.40 12.62 -7.95
C VAL A 321 -3.52 13.57 -9.14
N PRO A 322 -2.71 13.48 -10.20
CA PRO A 322 -2.96 14.26 -11.43
C PRO A 322 -4.36 14.05 -12.02
N THR A 323 -4.86 12.80 -12.01
CA THR A 323 -6.22 12.48 -12.47
C THR A 323 -7.30 13.18 -11.63
N LEU A 324 -7.17 13.12 -10.30
CA LEU A 324 -8.10 13.77 -9.38
C LEU A 324 -8.07 15.30 -9.52
N LEU A 325 -6.87 15.89 -9.57
CA LEU A 325 -6.74 17.35 -9.72
C LEU A 325 -7.32 17.84 -11.03
N GLU A 326 -7.18 17.10 -12.14
CA GLU A 326 -7.82 17.43 -13.42
C GLU A 326 -9.35 17.36 -13.32
N ILE A 327 -9.91 16.30 -12.72
CA ILE A 327 -11.37 16.18 -12.48
C ILE A 327 -11.91 17.37 -11.68
N LEU A 328 -11.15 17.80 -10.66
CA LEU A 328 -11.55 18.89 -9.78
C LEU A 328 -11.27 20.29 -10.36
N GLY A 329 -10.65 20.37 -11.54
CA GLY A 329 -10.25 21.63 -12.16
C GLY A 329 -9.19 22.40 -11.37
N VAL A 330 -8.36 21.68 -10.62
CA VAL A 330 -7.24 22.24 -9.85
C VAL A 330 -5.93 22.06 -10.63
N GLN A 331 -5.10 23.09 -10.62
CA GLN A 331 -3.83 23.04 -11.34
C GLN A 331 -2.95 21.92 -10.83
N ILE A 332 -2.46 21.08 -11.74
CA ILE A 332 -1.50 20.02 -11.44
C ILE A 332 -0.11 20.66 -11.25
N PRO A 333 0.51 20.51 -10.09
CA PRO A 333 1.88 21.00 -9.86
C PRO A 333 2.87 20.39 -10.88
N PRO A 334 3.77 21.19 -11.47
CA PRO A 334 4.73 20.68 -12.47
C PRO A 334 5.78 19.72 -11.92
N THR A 335 5.80 19.55 -10.60
CA THR A 335 6.64 18.58 -9.92
C THR A 335 6.05 17.18 -9.88
N MET A 336 4.76 17.04 -10.11
CA MET A 336 4.09 15.74 -10.20
C MET A 336 4.50 15.06 -11.51
N VAL A 337 4.91 13.79 -11.42
CA VAL A 337 5.43 13.01 -12.56
C VAL A 337 4.40 12.03 -13.12
N GLY A 338 3.35 11.77 -12.36
CA GLY A 338 2.21 10.98 -12.81
C GLY A 338 1.47 11.68 -13.96
N ARG A 339 0.70 10.92 -14.70
CA ARG A 339 -0.15 11.44 -15.78
C ARG A 339 -1.63 11.29 -15.41
N SER A 340 -2.44 12.21 -15.87
CA SER A 340 -3.89 12.07 -15.74
C SER A 340 -4.44 11.04 -16.73
N TRP A 341 -5.40 10.27 -16.25
CA TRP A 341 -6.13 9.28 -17.05
C TRP A 341 -7.46 9.81 -17.61
N VAL A 342 -7.85 11.06 -17.33
CA VAL A 342 -9.15 11.62 -17.74
C VAL A 342 -9.38 11.47 -19.24
N GLN A 343 -8.41 11.89 -20.07
CA GLN A 343 -8.56 11.79 -21.53
C GLN A 343 -8.69 10.35 -22.02
N ALA A 344 -7.91 9.41 -21.48
CA ALA A 344 -7.98 8.02 -21.86
C ALA A 344 -9.33 7.41 -21.46
N LEU A 345 -9.80 7.69 -20.25
CA LEU A 345 -11.09 7.23 -19.75
C LEU A 345 -12.25 7.80 -20.57
N ASP A 346 -12.23 9.08 -20.93
CA ASP A 346 -13.25 9.72 -21.77
C ASP A 346 -13.26 9.18 -23.20
N ALA A 347 -12.11 8.78 -23.71
CA ALA A 347 -11.97 8.16 -25.03
C ALA A 347 -12.29 6.66 -25.05
N GLY A 348 -12.42 6.02 -23.88
CA GLY A 348 -12.51 4.56 -23.77
C GLY A 348 -11.21 3.86 -24.19
N ASP A 349 -10.07 4.55 -24.08
CA ASP A 349 -8.74 4.00 -24.35
C ASP A 349 -8.17 3.39 -23.07
N ASP A 350 -7.95 2.10 -23.07
CA ASP A 350 -7.42 1.34 -21.94
C ASP A 350 -5.96 0.85 -22.13
N THR A 351 -5.23 1.48 -23.05
CA THR A 351 -3.86 1.07 -23.38
C THR A 351 -2.91 1.14 -22.15
N GLY A 352 -3.10 2.12 -21.27
CA GLY A 352 -2.32 2.22 -20.05
C GLY A 352 -0.87 2.71 -20.27
N ARG A 353 0.00 2.35 -19.34
CA ARG A 353 1.47 2.60 -19.40
C ARG A 353 2.16 1.44 -20.12
N ASP A 354 3.27 1.74 -20.82
CA ASP A 354 4.15 0.70 -21.37
C ASP A 354 4.84 -0.10 -20.25
N THR A 355 5.23 0.58 -19.19
CA THR A 355 5.92 -0.03 -18.05
C THR A 355 5.42 0.48 -16.72
N ILE A 356 5.55 -0.35 -15.68
CA ILE A 356 5.35 -0.02 -14.27
C ILE A 356 6.70 -0.02 -13.56
N LEU A 357 6.91 0.96 -12.67
CA LEU A 357 8.05 1.02 -11.75
C LEU A 357 7.55 0.92 -10.31
N CYS A 358 8.13 0.00 -9.55
CA CYS A 358 7.97 -0.08 -8.11
C CYS A 358 9.35 -0.16 -7.45
N GLU A 359 9.58 0.57 -6.37
CA GLU A 359 10.89 0.67 -5.71
C GLU A 359 10.76 0.39 -4.21
N ALA A 360 11.78 -0.20 -3.60
CA ALA A 360 11.76 -0.49 -2.16
C ALA A 360 13.18 -0.59 -1.59
N GLY A 361 13.27 -0.64 -0.26
CA GLY A 361 14.51 -0.92 0.45
C GLY A 361 15.39 0.31 0.72
N GLY A 362 16.58 0.09 1.24
CA GLY A 362 17.48 1.15 1.70
C GLY A 362 16.94 1.90 2.93
N GLY A 363 16.10 1.23 3.72
CA GLY A 363 15.40 1.78 4.86
C GLY A 363 16.26 1.91 6.13
N CYS A 364 15.60 2.10 7.23
CA CYS A 364 16.13 2.46 8.54
C CYS A 364 17.33 1.61 8.98
N PRO A 365 18.39 2.23 9.53
CA PRO A 365 19.36 1.49 10.34
C PRO A 365 18.61 0.77 11.44
N THR A 366 18.98 -0.48 11.68
CA THR A 366 18.42 -1.32 12.73
C THR A 366 18.41 -0.55 14.03
N CYS A 367 17.23 -0.21 14.56
CA CYS A 367 17.09 0.17 15.95
C CYS A 367 17.37 -1.11 16.75
N GLN A 368 18.64 -1.35 17.11
CA GLN A 368 19.06 -2.50 17.88
C GLN A 368 18.66 -2.42 19.36
N GLU A 369 18.12 -1.28 19.79
CA GLU A 369 17.71 -1.09 21.18
C GLU A 369 16.25 -0.61 21.24
N PRO A 370 15.46 -1.15 22.18
CA PRO A 370 14.10 -0.64 22.41
C PRO A 370 14.18 0.79 22.92
N ILE A 371 13.49 1.67 22.26
CA ILE A 371 13.35 3.05 22.66
C ILE A 371 12.46 3.07 23.90
N GLU A 372 12.98 3.63 25.02
CA GLU A 372 12.24 3.73 26.28
C GLU A 372 10.95 4.54 26.05
N GLY A 373 9.79 3.90 26.22
CA GLY A 373 8.47 4.50 25.99
C GLY A 373 7.81 4.13 24.66
N PHE A 374 8.49 3.47 23.72
CA PHE A 374 7.91 2.94 22.50
C PHE A 374 8.10 1.43 22.42
N THR A 375 7.04 0.68 22.56
CA THR A 375 7.05 -0.74 22.23
C THR A 375 6.82 -0.87 20.74
N ILE A 376 7.89 -0.92 19.93
CA ILE A 376 7.77 -1.37 18.54
C ILE A 376 7.44 -2.84 18.60
N THR A 377 6.17 -3.16 18.55
CA THR A 377 5.63 -4.52 18.64
C THR A 377 5.44 -5.18 17.28
N ALA A 378 5.99 -4.60 16.21
CA ALA A 378 6.15 -5.37 15.00
C ALA A 378 7.29 -6.37 15.24
N PRO A 379 7.06 -7.69 15.19
CA PRO A 379 8.14 -8.62 15.14
C PRO A 379 8.95 -8.27 13.88
N HIS A 380 9.96 -7.54 14.12
CA HIS A 380 11.20 -7.30 13.42
C HIS A 380 11.25 -7.61 11.93
N ALA A 381 10.61 -6.80 11.09
CA ALA A 381 11.08 -6.72 9.72
C ALA A 381 12.55 -6.23 9.78
N PRO A 382 13.53 -6.98 9.30
CA PRO A 382 14.88 -6.46 9.17
C PRO A 382 14.80 -5.26 8.20
N THR A 383 14.97 -4.08 8.76
CA THR A 383 14.77 -2.81 8.04
C THR A 383 15.97 -2.44 7.16
N SER A 384 16.97 -3.31 7.08
CA SER A 384 18.28 -3.08 6.45
C SER A 384 18.48 -3.82 5.13
N PHE A 385 17.41 -4.25 4.46
CA PHE A 385 17.58 -4.80 3.11
C PHE A 385 17.98 -3.69 2.14
N GLY A 386 18.95 -3.99 1.29
CA GLY A 386 19.39 -3.09 0.23
C GLY A 386 18.26 -2.67 -0.71
N PRO A 387 18.47 -1.57 -1.45
CA PRO A 387 17.46 -1.08 -2.37
C PRO A 387 17.19 -2.09 -3.50
N GLY A 388 15.95 -2.15 -3.92
CA GLY A 388 15.49 -2.92 -5.06
C GLY A 388 14.53 -2.11 -5.91
N ALA A 389 14.39 -2.51 -7.17
CA ALA A 389 13.43 -1.94 -8.09
C ALA A 389 12.83 -3.04 -8.98
N MET A 390 11.56 -2.90 -9.27
CA MET A 390 10.79 -3.78 -10.15
C MET A 390 10.32 -3.00 -11.38
N ILE A 391 10.42 -3.64 -12.53
CA ILE A 391 9.77 -3.20 -13.74
C ILE A 391 8.85 -4.28 -14.28
N ARG A 392 7.62 -3.89 -14.62
CA ARG A 392 6.68 -4.73 -15.35
C ARG A 392 6.44 -4.16 -16.75
N ARG A 393 6.46 -5.01 -17.77
CA ARG A 393 6.08 -4.68 -19.14
C ARG A 393 5.22 -5.83 -19.72
N GLY A 394 3.97 -5.53 -20.00
CA GLY A 394 3.01 -6.57 -20.34
C GLY A 394 2.91 -7.63 -19.24
N ASN A 395 3.19 -8.88 -19.56
CA ASN A 395 3.18 -9.99 -18.60
C ASN A 395 4.56 -10.30 -18.00
N LEU A 396 5.62 -9.66 -18.47
CA LEU A 396 6.96 -9.85 -17.94
C LEU A 396 7.23 -8.90 -16.78
N LYS A 397 7.74 -9.43 -15.68
CA LYS A 397 8.04 -8.72 -14.45
C LYS A 397 9.44 -9.06 -13.97
N LEU A 398 10.31 -8.05 -13.90
CA LEU A 398 11.70 -8.17 -13.45
C LEU A 398 11.89 -7.38 -12.16
N SER A 399 12.44 -8.00 -11.14
CA SER A 399 12.89 -7.37 -9.90
C SER A 399 14.40 -7.48 -9.78
N VAL A 400 15.07 -6.38 -9.49
CA VAL A 400 16.52 -6.33 -9.27
C VAL A 400 16.80 -5.73 -7.91
N TYR A 401 17.69 -6.35 -7.16
CA TYR A 401 18.09 -5.95 -5.83
C TYR A 401 19.59 -5.65 -5.82
N ALA A 402 20.01 -4.67 -5.02
CA ALA A 402 21.41 -4.26 -4.98
C ALA A 402 22.34 -5.33 -4.35
N ASP A 403 21.81 -6.15 -3.49
CA ASP A 403 22.55 -7.06 -2.62
C ASP A 403 21.96 -8.48 -2.57
N ASP A 404 21.09 -8.85 -3.51
CA ASP A 404 20.39 -10.13 -3.48
C ASP A 404 20.10 -10.66 -4.89
N LEU A 405 19.56 -11.89 -4.96
CA LEU A 405 19.11 -12.52 -6.20
C LEU A 405 18.00 -11.69 -6.88
N GLY A 406 18.12 -11.50 -8.19
CA GLY A 406 17.05 -10.95 -8.99
C GLY A 406 15.92 -11.97 -9.22
N GLU A 407 14.78 -11.46 -9.64
CA GLU A 407 13.60 -12.27 -9.95
C GLU A 407 13.05 -11.88 -11.32
N LEU A 408 12.66 -12.86 -12.11
CA LEU A 408 12.00 -12.68 -13.40
C LEU A 408 10.82 -13.63 -13.51
N TYR A 409 9.65 -13.10 -13.80
CA TYR A 409 8.41 -13.88 -13.93
C TYR A 409 7.69 -13.56 -15.23
N ASP A 410 7.02 -14.55 -15.80
CA ASP A 410 6.06 -14.44 -16.88
C ASP A 410 4.65 -14.65 -16.30
N LEU A 411 3.98 -13.57 -15.93
CA LEU A 411 2.70 -13.61 -15.21
C LEU A 411 1.54 -14.22 -16.02
N GLU A 412 1.70 -14.43 -17.34
CA GLU A 412 0.72 -15.16 -18.14
C GLU A 412 0.83 -16.67 -17.90
N LYS A 413 2.05 -17.17 -17.74
CA LYS A 413 2.32 -18.60 -17.53
C LYS A 413 2.37 -18.96 -16.06
N ASP A 414 2.81 -18.02 -15.23
CA ASP A 414 3.04 -18.19 -13.80
C ASP A 414 2.46 -16.98 -13.03
N PRO A 415 1.12 -16.88 -12.94
CA PRO A 415 0.46 -15.75 -12.26
C PRO A 415 0.73 -15.71 -10.76
N HIS A 416 1.19 -16.79 -10.15
CA HIS A 416 1.53 -16.89 -8.74
C HIS A 416 3.03 -16.78 -8.48
N GLU A 417 3.84 -16.44 -9.50
CA GLU A 417 5.28 -16.18 -9.39
C GLU A 417 6.08 -17.31 -8.69
N LEU A 418 5.70 -18.57 -8.97
CA LEU A 418 6.29 -19.76 -8.32
C LEU A 418 7.66 -20.12 -8.89
N HIS A 419 7.94 -19.73 -10.14
CA HIS A 419 9.12 -20.15 -10.89
C HIS A 419 9.96 -18.95 -11.30
N ASN A 420 11.01 -18.66 -10.52
CA ASN A 420 11.94 -17.58 -10.85
C ASN A 420 12.79 -17.92 -12.09
N LEU A 421 12.55 -17.22 -13.19
CA LEU A 421 13.23 -17.38 -14.48
C LEU A 421 14.54 -16.60 -14.59
N TYR A 422 14.97 -15.91 -13.53
CA TYR A 422 16.12 -14.98 -13.58
C TYR A 422 17.41 -15.66 -14.04
N HIS A 423 17.65 -16.91 -13.65
CA HIS A 423 18.82 -17.70 -14.01
C HIS A 423 18.57 -18.69 -15.16
N ASP A 424 17.37 -18.71 -15.75
CA ASP A 424 17.09 -19.54 -16.93
C ASP A 424 17.78 -18.94 -18.17
N ASP A 425 18.69 -19.70 -18.78
CA ASP A 425 19.42 -19.27 -19.96
C ASP A 425 18.51 -18.96 -21.16
N SER A 426 17.35 -19.61 -21.24
CA SER A 426 16.37 -19.34 -22.31
C SER A 426 15.73 -17.96 -22.20
N TYR A 427 15.71 -17.37 -21.00
CA TYR A 427 15.18 -16.03 -20.71
C TYR A 427 16.29 -14.96 -20.63
N ARG A 428 17.55 -15.29 -20.87
CA ARG A 428 18.68 -14.35 -20.78
C ARG A 428 18.44 -13.08 -21.59
N ALA A 429 18.05 -13.18 -22.85
CA ALA A 429 17.79 -12.02 -23.71
C ALA A 429 16.66 -11.12 -23.17
N VAL A 430 15.60 -11.73 -22.66
CA VAL A 430 14.46 -11.04 -22.04
C VAL A 430 14.91 -10.33 -20.78
N ARG A 431 15.65 -11.00 -19.90
CA ARG A 431 16.21 -10.41 -18.67
C ARG A 431 17.09 -9.21 -18.98
N ASP A 432 18.01 -9.34 -19.96
CA ASP A 432 18.94 -8.25 -20.32
C ASP A 432 18.18 -7.05 -20.90
N GLU A 433 17.15 -7.26 -21.74
CA GLU A 433 16.27 -6.21 -22.25
C GLU A 433 15.51 -5.50 -21.12
N MET A 434 14.87 -6.27 -20.23
CA MET A 434 14.11 -5.74 -19.10
C MET A 434 15.01 -5.00 -18.10
N THR A 435 16.25 -5.47 -17.89
CA THR A 435 17.24 -4.78 -17.05
C THR A 435 17.61 -3.41 -17.64
N LEU A 436 17.86 -3.35 -18.96
CA LEU A 436 18.12 -2.09 -19.64
C LEU A 436 16.92 -1.14 -19.56
N LEU A 437 15.72 -1.68 -19.68
CA LEU A 437 14.48 -0.92 -19.57
C LEU A 437 14.30 -0.35 -18.16
N LEU A 438 14.53 -1.15 -17.12
CA LEU A 438 14.53 -0.72 -15.73
C LEU A 438 15.56 0.40 -15.49
N LEU A 439 16.81 0.21 -15.96
CA LEU A 439 17.85 1.23 -15.82
C LEU A 439 17.43 2.55 -16.47
N LYS A 440 16.90 2.52 -17.69
CA LYS A 440 16.39 3.72 -18.38
C LYS A 440 15.24 4.37 -17.60
N ARG A 441 14.34 3.55 -17.03
CA ARG A 441 13.19 4.04 -16.27
C ARG A 441 13.63 4.75 -14.99
N VAL A 442 14.52 4.14 -14.22
CA VAL A 442 15.10 4.73 -12.99
C VAL A 442 15.89 6.00 -13.31
N MET A 443 16.70 6.01 -14.37
CA MET A 443 17.44 7.20 -14.80
C MET A 443 16.54 8.35 -15.30
N SER A 444 15.32 8.04 -15.78
CA SER A 444 14.36 9.07 -16.21
C SER A 444 13.66 9.76 -15.03
N VAL A 445 13.70 9.15 -13.86
CA VAL A 445 13.18 9.74 -12.63
C VAL A 445 14.13 10.84 -12.19
N LYS A 446 13.63 12.05 -12.02
CA LYS A 446 14.44 13.19 -11.62
C LYS A 446 14.64 13.17 -10.10
N VAL A 447 15.88 13.01 -9.67
CA VAL A 447 16.24 13.22 -8.27
C VAL A 447 15.98 14.68 -7.92
N ARG A 448 15.08 14.92 -6.98
CA ARG A 448 14.76 16.24 -6.44
C ARG A 448 15.11 16.25 -4.96
N ASP A 449 15.77 17.30 -4.53
CA ASP A 449 16.04 17.54 -3.12
C ASP A 449 14.76 18.13 -2.50
N ILE A 450 13.82 17.26 -2.11
CA ILE A 450 12.50 17.63 -1.58
C ILE A 450 12.40 17.51 -0.07
N HIS A 451 13.49 17.20 0.60
CA HIS A 451 13.49 17.01 2.05
C HIS A 451 14.22 18.12 2.80
N LYS A 452 13.47 18.79 3.69
CA LYS A 452 14.02 19.14 4.99
C LYS A 452 13.71 17.96 5.91
N LEU A 453 14.74 17.35 6.48
CA LEU A 453 14.61 16.44 7.60
C LEU A 453 14.26 17.28 8.84
N ASP A 454 13.01 17.67 9.00
CA ASP A 454 12.53 18.21 10.25
C ASP A 454 12.12 17.02 11.13
N TRP A 455 13.04 16.64 11.99
CA TRP A 455 12.83 15.63 13.01
C TRP A 455 12.03 16.22 14.17
N ASP A 456 10.71 16.22 14.11
CA ASP A 456 9.83 16.56 15.23
C ASP A 456 9.47 15.34 16.10
N TYR A 457 10.13 14.20 15.88
CA TYR A 457 10.14 13.12 16.86
C TYR A 457 11.07 13.48 18.02
N PRO A 458 10.75 13.08 19.27
CA PRO A 458 11.62 13.32 20.40
C PRO A 458 13.03 12.85 20.06
N GLN A 459 13.97 13.79 20.18
CA GLN A 459 15.33 13.72 19.68
C GLN A 459 15.96 12.33 19.92
N TYR A 460 16.13 11.60 18.85
CA TYR A 460 17.03 10.46 18.85
C TYR A 460 18.45 10.98 18.65
N PRO A 461 19.36 10.74 19.60
CA PRO A 461 20.72 11.26 19.52
C PRO A 461 21.58 10.32 18.63
N TYR A 462 21.22 10.11 17.37
CA TYR A 462 22.01 9.28 16.49
C TYR A 462 22.47 10.06 15.27
N ASP A 463 23.79 10.33 15.29
CA ASP A 463 24.57 10.60 14.09
C ASP A 463 24.59 9.29 13.27
N VAL A 464 23.68 9.16 12.32
CA VAL A 464 23.56 7.97 11.46
C VAL A 464 24.72 8.02 10.49
N ARG A 465 25.88 7.51 10.92
CA ARG A 465 26.95 7.17 9.99
C ARG A 465 26.60 5.83 9.36
N PHE A 466 26.45 5.83 8.05
CA PHE A 466 26.46 4.59 7.29
C PHE A 466 27.78 3.87 7.58
N GLU A 467 27.70 2.78 8.34
CA GLU A 467 28.81 1.84 8.37
C GLU A 467 28.91 1.21 6.98
N PRO A 468 30.11 1.16 6.38
CA PRO A 468 30.26 0.55 5.07
C PRO A 468 29.88 -0.94 5.13
N LEU A 469 29.42 -1.46 4.01
CA LEU A 469 29.02 -2.85 3.71
C LEU A 469 29.98 -3.97 4.16
N GLU A 470 31.06 -3.68 4.89
CA GLU A 470 32.06 -4.65 5.36
C GLU A 470 31.46 -5.69 6.32
N SER A 471 30.40 -5.36 7.08
CA SER A 471 29.75 -6.34 7.96
C SER A 471 28.87 -7.35 7.20
N PHE A 472 28.35 -6.99 6.04
CA PHE A 472 27.61 -7.91 5.16
C PHE A 472 28.56 -8.84 4.39
N GLY A 473 29.78 -8.38 4.09
CA GLY A 473 30.81 -9.18 3.43
C GLY A 473 31.12 -10.48 4.19
N ALA A 474 31.14 -10.44 5.52
CA ALA A 474 31.41 -11.62 6.34
C ALA A 474 30.28 -12.67 6.27
N VAL A 475 29.03 -12.23 6.26
CA VAL A 475 27.86 -13.14 6.13
C VAL A 475 27.80 -13.73 4.70
N LEU A 476 28.11 -12.94 3.68
CA LEU A 476 28.18 -13.42 2.30
C LEU A 476 29.37 -14.36 2.06
N GLU A 477 30.51 -14.14 2.74
CA GLU A 477 31.65 -15.06 2.68
C GLU A 477 31.36 -16.39 3.39
N ASP A 478 30.65 -16.39 4.51
CA ASP A 478 30.22 -17.61 5.19
C ASP A 478 29.21 -18.40 4.35
N ILE A 479 28.25 -17.73 3.70
CA ILE A 479 27.29 -18.35 2.77
C ILE A 479 28.00 -18.91 1.53
N ARG A 480 28.99 -18.20 0.98
CA ARG A 480 29.83 -18.68 -0.14
C ARG A 480 30.76 -19.80 0.27
N ALA A 481 31.30 -19.77 1.50
CA ALA A 481 32.19 -20.82 2.05
C ALA A 481 31.45 -22.12 2.35
N SER A 482 30.14 -22.09 2.57
CA SER A 482 29.31 -23.29 2.74
C SER A 482 29.12 -24.13 1.47
N GLY A 483 29.57 -23.62 0.29
CA GLY A 483 29.61 -24.37 -0.97
C GLY A 483 28.25 -24.62 -1.62
N ASP A 484 27.18 -23.96 -1.16
CA ASP A 484 25.83 -24.16 -1.67
C ASP A 484 25.46 -23.27 -2.87
N TYR A 485 26.43 -22.51 -3.42
CA TYR A 485 26.27 -21.74 -4.64
C TYR A 485 27.39 -22.09 -5.64
N SER A 486 27.20 -23.15 -6.38
CA SER A 486 27.93 -23.42 -7.64
C SER A 486 26.96 -23.51 -8.80
#